data_6ec801805aab84755d6578eee526a7f8
#
_entry.id   6ec801805aab84755d6578eee526a7f8
#
_cell.length_a   1.000
_cell.length_b   1.000
_cell.length_c   1.000
_cell.angle_alpha   90.00
_cell.angle_beta   90.00
_cell.angle_gamma   90.00
#
_symmetry.space_group_name_H-M   'P 1'
#
loop_
_entity.id
_entity.type
_entity.pdbx_description
1 polymer ?
#
loop_
_entity_poly.entity_id
_entity_poly.type
_entity_poly.pdbx_seq_one_letter_code
_entity_poly.pdbx_strand_id
1 'polypeptide(L)'
;MHLLLAIHIGSGATALVASMVAIISAKGKKQHVRAGRVYFLGMLGIFITAIPMALVSGNQFLFITAIFSFYLAFAGLRFARNRTGVAATVDWIAVLLMLLSGVGLWLLAAVYFIGGNADSVSYTHLRAHETRHD
;
A
#
# COMPACT_ATOMS: atom_id res chain seq x y z
N MET A 1 -8.10 17.44 7.72
CA MET A 1 -7.64 16.08 8.03
C MET A 1 -8.79 15.09 8.19
N HIS A 2 -9.79 15.38 9.03
CA HIS A 2 -10.95 14.48 9.29
C HIS A 2 -11.73 14.10 8.03
N LEU A 3 -11.97 15.04 7.11
CA LEU A 3 -12.69 14.76 5.85
C LEU A 3 -11.91 13.76 4.95
N LEU A 4 -10.60 13.95 4.79
CA LEU A 4 -9.76 13.03 4.03
C LEU A 4 -9.76 11.62 4.63
N LEU A 5 -9.68 11.53 5.95
CA LEU A 5 -9.75 10.26 6.66
C LEU A 5 -11.12 9.59 6.48
N ALA A 6 -12.20 10.33 6.56
CA ALA A 6 -13.56 9.79 6.35
C ALA A 6 -13.75 9.25 4.92
N ILE A 7 -13.26 9.98 3.91
CA ILE A 7 -13.29 9.54 2.50
C ILE A 7 -12.40 8.31 2.33
N HIS A 8 -11.21 8.28 2.94
CA HIS A 8 -10.29 7.15 2.91
C HIS A 8 -10.93 5.88 3.46
N ILE A 9 -11.53 5.96 4.64
CA ILE A 9 -12.21 4.82 5.29
C ILE A 9 -13.42 4.37 4.45
N GLY A 10 -14.24 5.30 3.96
CA GLY A 10 -15.40 4.98 3.11
C GLY A 10 -14.99 4.31 1.80
N SER A 11 -13.92 4.80 1.16
CA SER A 11 -13.36 4.20 -0.04
C SER A 11 -12.82 2.79 0.23
N GLY A 12 -12.14 2.61 1.38
CA GLY A 12 -11.61 1.32 1.82
C GLY A 12 -12.71 0.29 2.08
N ALA A 13 -13.74 0.67 2.82
CA ALA A 13 -14.90 -0.18 3.09
C ALA A 13 -15.60 -0.58 1.77
N THR A 14 -15.78 0.36 0.86
CA THR A 14 -16.38 0.12 -0.46
C THR A 14 -15.53 -0.86 -1.28
N ALA A 15 -14.20 -0.67 -1.32
CA ALA A 15 -13.29 -1.58 -2.02
C ALA A 15 -13.35 -3.00 -1.41
N LEU A 16 -13.39 -3.11 -0.10
CA LEU A 16 -13.44 -4.38 0.61
C LEU A 16 -14.73 -5.15 0.31
N VAL A 17 -15.89 -4.51 0.39
CA VAL A 17 -17.17 -5.12 0.04
C VAL A 17 -17.20 -5.53 -1.44
N ALA A 18 -16.74 -4.63 -2.33
CA ALA A 18 -16.69 -4.92 -3.76
C ALA A 18 -15.76 -6.10 -4.09
N SER A 19 -14.63 -6.24 -3.39
CA SER A 19 -13.72 -7.38 -3.58
C SER A 19 -14.38 -8.69 -3.18
N MET A 20 -15.11 -8.73 -2.06
CA MET A 20 -15.88 -9.92 -1.64
C MET A 20 -16.92 -10.30 -2.69
N VAL A 21 -17.70 -9.34 -3.19
CA VAL A 21 -18.69 -9.59 -4.24
C VAL A 21 -18.01 -10.09 -5.53
N ALA A 22 -16.85 -9.55 -5.89
CA ALA A 22 -16.10 -10.01 -7.05
C ALA A 22 -15.62 -11.47 -6.90
N ILE A 23 -15.12 -11.85 -5.71
CA ILE A 23 -14.62 -13.21 -5.44
C ILE A 23 -15.74 -14.25 -5.53
N ILE A 24 -16.89 -13.98 -4.95
CA ILE A 24 -18.03 -14.94 -4.95
C ILE A 24 -18.82 -14.92 -6.26
N SER A 25 -18.63 -13.93 -7.11
CA SER A 25 -19.32 -13.82 -8.41
C SER A 25 -18.62 -14.66 -9.47
N ALA A 26 -19.40 -15.34 -10.32
CA ALA A 26 -18.83 -16.08 -11.44
C ALA A 26 -18.07 -15.17 -12.40
N LYS A 27 -16.80 -15.52 -12.68
CA LYS A 27 -15.89 -14.77 -13.56
C LYS A 27 -16.54 -14.50 -14.92
N GLY A 28 -16.39 -13.26 -15.41
CA GLY A 28 -16.94 -12.83 -16.70
C GLY A 28 -18.41 -12.40 -16.68
N LYS A 29 -19.18 -12.69 -15.64
CA LYS A 29 -20.56 -12.20 -15.52
C LYS A 29 -20.62 -10.70 -15.20
N LYS A 30 -21.74 -10.06 -15.53
CA LYS A 30 -21.98 -8.63 -15.33
C LYS A 30 -21.70 -8.18 -13.88
N GLN A 31 -22.06 -9.01 -12.90
CA GLN A 31 -21.86 -8.74 -11.48
C GLN A 31 -20.36 -8.69 -11.12
N HIS A 32 -19.58 -9.67 -11.55
CA HIS A 32 -18.14 -9.71 -11.37
C HIS A 32 -17.45 -8.47 -11.94
N VAL A 33 -17.82 -8.10 -13.19
CA VAL A 33 -17.24 -6.93 -13.86
C VAL A 33 -17.63 -5.62 -13.16
N ARG A 34 -18.88 -5.49 -12.70
CA ARG A 34 -19.31 -4.32 -11.92
C ARG A 34 -18.57 -4.21 -10.59
N ALA A 35 -18.50 -5.31 -9.85
CA ALA A 35 -17.77 -5.37 -8.58
C ALA A 35 -16.28 -5.01 -8.76
N GLY A 36 -15.62 -5.52 -9.81
CA GLY A 36 -14.24 -5.16 -10.13
C GLY A 36 -14.04 -3.67 -10.44
N ARG A 37 -15.01 -3.02 -11.11
CA ARG A 37 -14.97 -1.57 -11.34
C ARG A 37 -15.13 -0.76 -10.04
N VAL A 38 -16.08 -1.17 -9.19
CA VAL A 38 -16.31 -0.52 -7.89
C VAL A 38 -15.09 -0.69 -7.00
N TYR A 39 -14.50 -1.88 -6.97
CA TYR A 39 -13.22 -2.14 -6.29
C TYR A 39 -12.12 -1.17 -6.75
N PHE A 40 -11.92 -1.04 -8.07
CA PHE A 40 -10.90 -0.15 -8.60
C PHE A 40 -11.15 1.32 -8.24
N LEU A 41 -12.40 1.79 -8.30
CA LEU A 41 -12.76 3.16 -7.89
C LEU A 41 -12.52 3.38 -6.38
N GLY A 42 -12.83 2.39 -5.55
CA GLY A 42 -12.50 2.42 -4.12
C GLY A 42 -11.00 2.51 -3.87
N MET A 43 -10.18 1.69 -4.58
CA MET A 43 -8.72 1.75 -4.50
C MET A 43 -8.15 3.09 -4.98
N LEU A 44 -8.74 3.68 -6.02
CA LEU A 44 -8.37 5.01 -6.49
C LEU A 44 -8.68 6.08 -5.42
N GLY A 45 -9.84 5.99 -4.76
CA GLY A 45 -10.20 6.88 -3.65
C GLY A 45 -9.24 6.76 -2.47
N ILE A 46 -8.85 5.53 -2.09
CA ILE A 46 -7.81 5.29 -1.09
C ILE A 46 -6.50 5.96 -1.50
N PHE A 47 -6.05 5.76 -2.73
CA PHE A 47 -4.78 6.30 -3.23
C PHE A 47 -4.76 7.83 -3.20
N ILE A 48 -5.81 8.48 -3.74
CA ILE A 48 -5.91 9.95 -3.78
C ILE A 48 -5.91 10.55 -2.37
N THR A 49 -6.53 9.89 -1.39
CA THR A 49 -6.56 10.37 -0.01
C THR A 49 -5.32 10.00 0.79
N ALA A 50 -4.68 8.86 0.50
CA ALA A 50 -3.48 8.41 1.19
C ALA A 50 -2.26 9.31 0.92
N ILE A 51 -2.08 9.79 -0.33
CA ILE A 51 -0.94 10.64 -0.70
C ILE A 51 -0.85 11.91 0.17
N PRO A 52 -1.88 12.79 0.22
CA PRO A 52 -1.80 13.98 1.06
C PRO A 52 -1.71 13.64 2.56
N MET A 53 -2.35 12.57 3.02
CA MET A 53 -2.26 12.14 4.41
C MET A 53 -0.84 11.70 4.77
N ALA A 54 -0.18 10.93 3.90
CA ALA A 54 1.20 10.49 4.08
C ALA A 54 2.20 11.66 4.08
N LEU A 55 2.00 12.62 3.17
CA LEU A 55 2.84 13.82 3.08
C LEU A 55 2.71 14.70 4.34
N VAL A 56 1.48 14.95 4.81
CA VAL A 56 1.24 15.77 6.02
C VAL A 56 1.76 15.09 7.27
N SER A 57 1.68 13.76 7.36
CA SER A 57 2.21 13.00 8.51
C SER A 57 3.73 12.74 8.44
N GLY A 58 4.39 13.06 7.31
CA GLY A 58 5.81 12.74 7.08
C GLY A 58 6.11 11.24 7.06
N ASN A 59 5.09 10.41 6.87
CA ASN A 59 5.23 8.96 6.97
C ASN A 59 5.56 8.34 5.60
N GLN A 60 6.85 8.09 5.37
CA GLN A 60 7.37 7.50 4.14
C GLN A 60 6.83 6.09 3.88
N PHE A 61 6.61 5.31 4.92
CA PHE A 61 6.05 3.95 4.80
C PHE A 61 4.64 3.99 4.21
N LEU A 62 3.78 4.88 4.71
CA LEU A 62 2.42 5.04 4.18
C LEU A 62 2.42 5.53 2.74
N PHE A 63 3.35 6.43 2.39
CA PHE A 63 3.49 6.96 1.03
C PHE A 63 3.84 5.84 0.03
N ILE A 64 4.88 5.06 0.33
CA ILE A 64 5.31 3.95 -0.54
C ILE A 64 4.24 2.86 -0.62
N THR A 65 3.58 2.55 0.50
CA THR A 65 2.49 1.56 0.56
C THR A 65 1.30 1.98 -0.31
N ALA A 66 0.97 3.28 -0.35
CA ALA A 66 -0.10 3.79 -1.21
C ALA A 66 0.21 3.57 -2.69
N ILE A 67 1.44 3.86 -3.14
CA ILE A 67 1.88 3.63 -4.52
C ILE A 67 1.82 2.15 -4.86
N PHE A 68 2.36 1.29 -4.00
CA PHE A 68 2.38 -0.16 -4.19
C PHE A 68 0.96 -0.75 -4.30
N SER A 69 0.07 -0.37 -3.38
CA SER A 69 -1.31 -0.87 -3.34
C SER A 69 -2.10 -0.44 -4.57
N PHE A 70 -1.93 0.81 -5.01
CA PHE A 70 -2.59 1.30 -6.22
C PHE A 70 -2.07 0.61 -7.47
N TYR A 71 -0.76 0.33 -7.53
CA TYR A 71 -0.19 -0.45 -8.62
C TYR A 71 -0.88 -1.81 -8.76
N LEU A 72 -1.08 -2.55 -7.67
CA LEU A 72 -1.73 -3.86 -7.71
C LEU A 72 -3.17 -3.78 -8.26
N ALA A 73 -3.94 -2.76 -7.85
CA ALA A 73 -5.29 -2.54 -8.35
C ALA A 73 -5.29 -2.15 -9.85
N PHE A 74 -4.36 -1.30 -10.27
CA PHE A 74 -4.18 -0.89 -11.66
C PHE A 74 -3.78 -2.07 -12.55
N ALA A 75 -2.79 -2.85 -12.14
CA ALA A 75 -2.33 -4.03 -12.86
C ALA A 75 -3.48 -5.05 -13.03
N GLY A 76 -4.23 -5.31 -11.95
CA GLY A 76 -5.40 -6.20 -12.00
C GLY A 76 -6.44 -5.74 -13.02
N LEU A 77 -6.76 -4.44 -13.06
CA LEU A 77 -7.69 -3.88 -14.04
C LEU A 77 -7.18 -4.00 -15.48
N ARG A 78 -5.89 -3.75 -15.68
CA ARG A 78 -5.26 -3.84 -17.00
C ARG A 78 -5.23 -5.28 -17.50
N PHE A 79 -4.81 -6.24 -16.68
CA PHE A 79 -4.84 -7.67 -17.03
C PHE A 79 -6.25 -8.14 -17.35
N ALA A 80 -7.25 -7.71 -16.59
CA ALA A 80 -8.64 -8.07 -16.87
C ALA A 80 -9.17 -7.53 -18.21
N ARG A 81 -8.60 -6.43 -18.71
CA ARG A 81 -8.99 -5.80 -19.98
C ARG A 81 -8.12 -6.23 -21.17
N ASN A 82 -6.90 -6.66 -20.92
CA ASN A 82 -5.97 -7.05 -21.97
C ASN A 82 -6.31 -8.46 -22.49
N ARG A 83 -6.96 -8.52 -23.65
CA ARG A 83 -7.31 -9.78 -24.32
C ARG A 83 -6.21 -10.29 -25.25
N THR A 84 -5.23 -9.46 -25.60
CA THR A 84 -4.16 -9.82 -26.54
C THR A 84 -2.99 -10.51 -25.87
N GLY A 85 -2.86 -10.41 -24.55
CA GLY A 85 -1.73 -10.96 -23.80
C GLY A 85 -0.39 -10.23 -24.01
N VAL A 86 -0.38 -9.17 -24.83
CA VAL A 86 0.84 -8.40 -25.10
C VAL A 86 0.95 -7.28 -24.05
N ALA A 87 2.11 -7.22 -23.38
CA ALA A 87 2.41 -6.15 -22.43
C ALA A 87 2.71 -4.84 -23.17
N ALA A 88 2.04 -3.76 -22.81
CA ALA A 88 2.31 -2.42 -23.30
C ALA A 88 3.41 -1.74 -22.49
N THR A 89 4.01 -0.66 -23.01
CA THR A 89 5.02 0.14 -22.31
C THR A 89 4.56 0.58 -20.91
N VAL A 90 3.28 0.93 -20.77
CA VAL A 90 2.68 1.30 -19.47
C VAL A 90 2.74 0.16 -18.45
N ASP A 91 2.64 -1.08 -18.89
CA ASP A 91 2.73 -2.25 -17.99
C ASP A 91 4.16 -2.42 -17.47
N TRP A 92 5.16 -2.18 -18.31
CA TRP A 92 6.57 -2.19 -17.90
C TRP A 92 6.92 -1.05 -16.93
N ILE A 93 6.43 0.16 -17.18
CA ILE A 93 6.60 1.30 -16.26
C ILE A 93 5.96 0.97 -14.91
N ALA A 94 4.76 0.41 -14.91
CA ALA A 94 4.07 0.02 -13.70
C ALA A 94 4.82 -1.08 -12.93
N VAL A 95 5.38 -2.09 -13.60
CA VAL A 95 6.24 -3.12 -12.98
C VAL A 95 7.48 -2.50 -12.34
N LEU A 96 8.14 -1.56 -13.05
CA LEU A 96 9.32 -0.89 -12.53
C LEU A 96 9.00 -0.07 -11.25
N LEU A 97 7.90 0.69 -11.26
CA LEU A 97 7.43 1.42 -10.09
C LEU A 97 7.13 0.50 -8.90
N MET A 98 6.51 -0.66 -9.17
CA MET A 98 6.25 -1.67 -8.14
C MET A 98 7.55 -2.22 -7.54
N LEU A 99 8.52 -2.57 -8.38
CA LEU A 99 9.81 -3.09 -7.92
C LEU A 99 10.54 -2.05 -7.07
N LEU A 100 10.59 -0.79 -7.52
CA LEU A 100 11.21 0.31 -6.77
C LEU A 100 10.50 0.54 -5.44
N SER A 101 9.16 0.49 -5.41
CA SER A 101 8.37 0.62 -4.18
C SER A 101 8.63 -0.56 -3.22
N GLY A 102 8.68 -1.79 -3.72
CA GLY A 102 8.97 -2.99 -2.92
C GLY A 102 10.37 -2.96 -2.31
N VAL A 103 11.39 -2.62 -3.11
CA VAL A 103 12.76 -2.43 -2.63
C VAL A 103 12.84 -1.30 -1.61
N GLY A 104 12.15 -0.18 -1.87
CA GLY A 104 12.08 0.97 -0.94
C GLY A 104 11.47 0.58 0.41
N LEU A 105 10.38 -0.19 0.43
CA LEU A 105 9.78 -0.70 1.66
C LEU A 105 10.72 -1.64 2.41
N TRP A 106 11.42 -2.52 1.69
CA TRP A 106 12.37 -3.45 2.30
C TRP A 106 13.57 -2.72 2.92
N LEU A 107 14.14 -1.74 2.21
CA LEU A 107 15.23 -0.91 2.73
C LEU A 107 14.79 -0.09 3.95
N LEU A 108 13.59 0.50 3.90
CA LEU A 108 13.02 1.24 5.02
C LEU A 108 12.85 0.35 6.25
N ALA A 109 12.31 -0.86 6.08
CA ALA A 109 12.18 -1.84 7.16
C ALA A 109 13.55 -2.24 7.73
N ALA A 110 14.57 -2.46 6.89
CA ALA A 110 15.91 -2.78 7.32
C ALA A 110 16.54 -1.65 8.15
N VAL A 111 16.39 -0.39 7.73
CA VAL A 111 16.88 0.78 8.46
C VAL A 111 16.21 0.89 9.84
N TYR A 112 14.90 0.73 9.93
CA TYR A 112 14.19 0.74 11.22
C TYR A 112 14.59 -0.42 12.12
N PHE A 113 14.81 -1.61 11.56
CA PHE A 113 15.23 -2.76 12.35
C PHE A 113 16.65 -2.59 12.90
N ILE A 114 17.59 -2.09 12.10
CA ILE A 114 18.98 -1.83 12.52
C ILE A 114 19.03 -0.68 13.52
N GLY A 115 18.32 0.43 13.27
CA GLY A 115 18.26 1.59 14.15
C GLY A 115 17.65 1.22 15.51
N GLY A 116 16.51 0.53 15.53
CA GLY A 116 15.87 0.10 16.79
C GLY A 116 16.73 -0.83 17.63
N ASN A 117 17.54 -1.69 17.00
CA ASN A 117 18.50 -2.55 17.74
C ASN A 117 19.67 -1.73 18.30
N ALA A 118 20.15 -0.70 17.60
CA ALA A 118 21.23 0.15 18.08
C ALA A 118 20.82 0.94 19.34
N ASP A 119 19.61 1.47 19.37
CA ASP A 119 19.07 2.18 20.53
C ASP A 119 18.91 1.25 21.74
N SER A 120 18.40 0.04 21.57
CA SER A 120 18.22 -0.93 22.65
C SER A 120 19.55 -1.34 23.30
N VAL A 121 20.62 -1.49 22.51
CA VAL A 121 21.96 -1.80 23.00
C VAL A 121 22.54 -0.63 23.79
N SER A 122 22.31 0.62 23.36
CA SER A 122 22.78 1.82 24.06
C SER A 122 22.16 1.96 25.45
N TYR A 123 20.86 1.74 25.59
CA TYR A 123 20.17 1.81 26.89
C TYR A 123 20.62 0.71 27.88
N THR A 124 20.94 -0.49 27.40
CA THR A 124 21.45 -1.56 28.29
C THR A 124 22.85 -1.27 28.81
N HIS A 125 23.72 -0.66 28.03
CA HIS A 125 25.05 -0.24 28.46
C HIS A 125 25.02 0.89 29.50
N LEU A 126 24.16 1.87 29.33
CA LEU A 126 24.00 2.97 30.28
C LEU A 126 23.48 2.47 31.66
N ARG A 127 22.49 1.58 31.63
CA ARG A 127 21.97 0.97 32.89
C ARG A 127 23.00 0.12 33.63
N ALA A 128 23.86 -0.61 32.92
CA ALA A 128 24.90 -1.42 33.53
C ALA A 128 25.98 -0.56 34.23
N HIS A 129 26.17 0.69 33.82
CA HIS A 129 27.08 1.64 34.46
C HIS A 129 26.49 2.26 35.73
N GLU A 130 25.17 2.56 35.74
CA GLU A 130 24.50 3.14 36.92
C GLU A 130 24.45 2.15 38.14
N THR A 131 24.28 0.86 37.91
CA THR A 131 24.22 -0.14 38.97
C THR A 131 25.59 -0.53 39.57
N ARG A 132 26.69 0.06 39.12
CA ARG A 132 28.04 -0.24 39.62
C ARG A 132 28.55 0.77 40.64
N HIS A 133 27.78 1.79 40.97
CA HIS A 133 28.14 2.85 41.92
C HIS A 133 27.35 2.81 43.25
N ASP A 134 26.51 1.78 43.45
CA ASP A 134 25.90 1.42 44.73
C ASP A 134 26.64 0.20 45.30
#